data_c995b3130aca761e759f503ca10d5357
#
_entry.id   c995b3130aca761e759f503ca10d5357
#
_cell.length_a   1.000
_cell.length_b   1.000
_cell.length_c   1.000
_cell.angle_alpha   90.00
_cell.angle_beta   90.00
_cell.angle_gamma   90.00
#
_symmetry.space_group_name_H-M   'P 1'
#
loop_
_entity.id
_entity.type
_entity.pdbx_description
1 polymer ?
#
loop_
_entity_poly.entity_id
_entity_poly.type
_entity_poly.pdbx_seq_one_letter_code
_entity_poly.pdbx_strand_id
1 'polypeptide(L)'
;MKKVWINGCFDVLHHGHFKLIQYATGFGGNLFIGIDSDKRVKQLKGEGRPFHTALQRKYNLECILGVRQVFIFDTEEQLRGILETIKPDVFVIGSDYIDKPIIGAEFAKEIKFFDRIGGFSTTGLLDE
;
A
#
# COMPACT_ATOMS: atom_id res chain seq x y z
N MET A 1 -11.89 -9.02 -14.68
CA MET A 1 -11.49 -7.69 -14.16
C MET A 1 -10.03 -7.67 -13.82
N LYS A 2 -9.38 -6.56 -14.04
CA LYS A 2 -7.98 -6.40 -13.65
C LYS A 2 -7.83 -6.45 -12.14
N LYS A 3 -6.74 -7.05 -11.69
CA LYS A 3 -6.33 -7.00 -10.30
C LYS A 3 -5.24 -5.94 -10.17
N VAL A 4 -5.46 -4.97 -9.30
CA VAL A 4 -4.51 -3.89 -9.05
C VAL A 4 -4.01 -4.02 -7.61
N TRP A 5 -2.73 -3.78 -7.40
CA TRP A 5 -2.10 -3.93 -6.09
C TRP A 5 -1.36 -2.65 -5.70
N ILE A 6 -1.54 -2.26 -4.45
CA ILE A 6 -0.68 -1.28 -3.78
C ILE A 6 -0.33 -1.83 -2.39
N ASN A 7 0.80 -1.41 -1.83
CA ASN A 7 1.08 -1.73 -0.44
C ASN A 7 1.77 -0.57 0.26
N GLY A 8 1.63 -0.52 1.57
CA GLY A 8 2.21 0.51 2.40
C GLY A 8 1.72 0.44 3.84
N CYS A 9 2.06 1.42 4.62
CA CYS A 9 1.65 1.50 6.01
C CYS A 9 0.19 1.97 6.15
N PHE A 10 -0.17 3.04 5.45
CA PHE A 10 -1.51 3.64 5.49
C PHE A 10 -1.99 3.94 6.92
N ASP A 11 -1.11 4.47 7.75
CA ASP A 11 -1.41 4.68 9.16
C ASP A 11 -2.49 5.74 9.37
N VAL A 12 -2.20 6.98 9.05
CA VAL A 12 -3.19 8.06 9.12
C VAL A 12 -3.50 8.47 7.68
N LEU A 13 -4.72 8.19 7.23
CA LEU A 13 -5.10 8.47 5.85
C LEU A 13 -5.17 9.98 5.61
N HIS A 14 -4.58 10.41 4.51
CA HIS A 14 -4.57 11.81 4.11
C HIS A 14 -4.77 11.91 2.60
N HIS A 15 -4.80 13.16 2.11
CA HIS A 15 -5.07 13.45 0.71
C HIS A 15 -4.19 12.65 -0.26
N GLY A 16 -2.90 12.53 0.06
CA GLY A 16 -1.97 11.76 -0.78
C GLY A 16 -2.35 10.29 -0.93
N HIS A 17 -2.80 9.68 0.17
CA HIS A 17 -3.27 8.29 0.13
C HIS A 17 -4.51 8.15 -0.76
N PHE A 18 -5.46 9.07 -0.63
CA PHE A 18 -6.68 9.01 -1.44
C PHE A 18 -6.38 9.25 -2.92
N LYS A 19 -5.42 10.10 -3.24
CA LYS A 19 -4.98 10.30 -4.63
C LYS A 19 -4.37 9.01 -5.20
N LEU A 20 -3.54 8.33 -4.43
CA LEU A 20 -2.94 7.06 -4.83
C LEU A 20 -4.02 6.01 -5.09
N ILE A 21 -4.97 5.88 -4.16
CA ILE A 21 -6.05 4.91 -4.27
C ILE A 21 -6.93 5.22 -5.48
N GLN A 22 -7.26 6.48 -5.71
CA GLN A 22 -8.02 6.91 -6.88
C GLN A 22 -7.30 6.54 -8.18
N TYR A 23 -6.01 6.80 -8.23
CA TYR A 23 -5.20 6.44 -9.40
C TYR A 23 -5.24 4.92 -9.63
N ALA A 24 -5.04 4.14 -8.56
CA ALA A 24 -5.02 2.68 -8.65
C ALA A 24 -6.37 2.12 -9.09
N THR A 25 -7.48 2.62 -8.52
CA THR A 25 -8.81 2.15 -8.91
C THR A 25 -9.17 2.54 -10.34
N GLY A 26 -8.53 3.57 -10.86
CA GLY A 26 -8.72 4.03 -12.24
C GLY A 26 -8.33 3.02 -13.31
N PHE A 27 -7.57 1.98 -12.96
CA PHE A 27 -7.23 0.92 -13.91
C PHE A 27 -8.39 -0.05 -14.16
N GLY A 28 -9.54 0.19 -13.53
CA GLY A 28 -10.78 -0.52 -13.85
C GLY A 28 -10.91 -1.91 -13.29
N GLY A 29 -10.27 -2.19 -12.18
CA GLY A 29 -10.29 -3.51 -11.60
C GLY A 29 -10.60 -3.51 -10.12
N ASN A 30 -10.30 -4.64 -9.51
CA ASN A 30 -10.34 -4.81 -8.08
C ASN A 30 -9.01 -4.35 -7.48
N LEU A 31 -9.05 -3.46 -6.51
CA LEU A 31 -7.85 -3.02 -5.81
C LEU A 31 -7.63 -3.89 -4.57
N PHE A 32 -6.46 -4.49 -4.51
CA PHE A 32 -5.98 -5.25 -3.35
C PHE A 32 -4.86 -4.45 -2.69
N ILE A 33 -4.92 -4.32 -1.38
CA ILE A 33 -3.95 -3.51 -0.63
C ILE A 33 -3.25 -4.39 0.40
N GLY A 34 -1.92 -4.33 0.45
CA GLY A 34 -1.14 -4.93 1.51
C GLY A 34 -0.70 -3.86 2.51
N ILE A 35 -0.88 -4.12 3.79
CA ILE A 35 -0.45 -3.18 4.82
C ILE A 35 0.51 -3.85 5.81
N ASP A 36 1.47 -3.08 6.27
CA ASP A 36 2.42 -3.54 7.27
C ASP A 36 1.71 -3.81 8.60
N SER A 37 2.03 -4.93 9.25
CA SER A 37 1.51 -5.22 10.59
C SER A 37 2.01 -4.18 11.60
N ASP A 38 1.40 -4.15 12.78
CA ASP A 38 1.83 -3.23 13.84
C ASP A 38 3.29 -3.47 14.20
N LYS A 39 3.69 -4.72 14.33
CA LYS A 39 5.07 -5.09 14.64
C LYS A 39 6.03 -4.58 13.57
N ARG A 40 5.69 -4.76 12.31
CA ARG A 40 6.52 -4.34 11.19
C ARG A 40 6.65 -2.82 11.13
N VAL A 41 5.56 -2.09 11.38
CA VAL A 41 5.61 -0.63 11.42
C VAL A 41 6.53 -0.14 12.52
N LYS A 42 6.48 -0.74 13.71
CA LYS A 42 7.38 -0.38 14.80
C LYS A 42 8.84 -0.62 14.43
N GLN A 43 9.12 -1.73 13.76
CA GLN A 43 10.48 -2.04 13.31
C GLN A 43 11.00 -1.02 12.30
N LEU A 44 10.13 -0.56 11.40
CA LEU A 44 10.53 0.34 10.32
C LEU A 44 10.49 1.81 10.71
N LYS A 45 9.56 2.21 11.60
CA LYS A 45 9.29 3.63 11.89
C LYS A 45 9.47 4.02 13.35
N GLY A 46 9.70 3.07 14.26
CA GLY A 46 9.97 3.34 15.66
C GLY A 46 8.78 3.07 16.58
N GLU A 47 9.03 3.18 17.89
CA GLU A 47 8.09 2.78 18.93
C GLU A 47 6.80 3.60 18.98
N GLY A 48 6.82 4.85 18.55
CA GLY A 48 5.63 5.68 18.55
C GLY A 48 4.64 5.36 17.43
N ARG A 49 4.92 4.37 16.61
CA ARG A 49 4.14 4.03 15.42
C ARG A 49 3.70 2.57 15.46
N PRO A 50 2.56 2.15 14.86
CA PRO A 50 1.60 3.02 14.19
C PRO A 50 0.68 3.73 15.19
N PHE A 51 -0.02 4.76 14.72
CA PHE A 51 -1.06 5.42 15.52
C PHE A 51 -2.34 4.60 15.52
N HIS A 52 -2.69 4.02 14.36
CA HIS A 52 -3.84 3.14 14.24
C HIS A 52 -3.36 1.69 14.13
N THR A 53 -4.06 0.79 14.80
CA THR A 53 -3.72 -0.64 14.72
C THR A 53 -3.92 -1.15 13.29
N ALA A 54 -3.30 -2.29 12.97
CA ALA A 54 -3.48 -2.90 11.66
C ALA A 54 -4.95 -3.17 11.35
N LEU A 55 -5.72 -3.62 12.34
CA LEU A 55 -7.14 -3.87 12.14
C LEU A 55 -7.92 -2.59 11.87
N GLN A 56 -7.58 -1.48 12.54
CA GLN A 56 -8.20 -0.19 12.27
C GLN A 56 -7.83 0.32 10.88
N ARG A 57 -6.57 0.19 10.50
CA ARG A 57 -6.10 0.61 9.16
C ARG A 57 -6.77 -0.21 8.07
N LYS A 58 -6.89 -1.51 8.27
CA LYS A 58 -7.59 -2.40 7.35
C LYS A 58 -9.05 -1.98 7.19
N TYR A 59 -9.73 -1.75 8.31
CA TYR A 59 -11.13 -1.32 8.30
C TYR A 59 -11.31 -0.03 7.50
N ASN A 60 -10.47 0.96 7.77
CA ASN A 60 -10.55 2.26 7.09
C ASN A 60 -10.40 2.13 5.59
N LEU A 61 -9.43 1.30 5.15
CA LEU A 61 -9.20 1.09 3.72
C LEU A 61 -10.32 0.31 3.06
N GLU A 62 -10.87 -0.67 3.77
CA GLU A 62 -11.96 -1.49 3.21
C GLU A 62 -13.27 -0.72 3.07
N CYS A 63 -13.40 0.42 3.73
CA CYS A 63 -14.55 1.31 3.56
C CYS A 63 -14.49 2.12 2.26
N ILE A 64 -13.34 2.15 1.58
CA ILE A 64 -13.16 2.95 0.39
C ILE A 64 -13.71 2.21 -0.83
N LEU A 65 -14.51 2.91 -1.63
CA LEU A 65 -15.08 2.34 -2.85
C LEU A 65 -13.95 1.90 -3.80
N GLY A 66 -14.07 0.70 -4.31
CA GLY A 66 -13.07 0.12 -5.22
C GLY A 66 -12.04 -0.76 -4.55
N VAL A 67 -11.93 -0.70 -3.23
CA VAL A 67 -11.04 -1.60 -2.49
C VAL A 67 -11.73 -2.95 -2.31
N ARG A 68 -11.11 -4.00 -2.86
CA ARG A 68 -11.65 -5.35 -2.83
C ARG A 68 -11.30 -6.09 -1.54
N GLN A 69 -10.03 -5.97 -1.13
CA GLN A 69 -9.54 -6.67 0.05
C GLN A 69 -8.24 -6.06 0.52
N VAL A 70 -8.01 -6.09 1.85
CA VAL A 70 -6.78 -5.62 2.47
C VAL A 70 -6.12 -6.78 3.20
N PHE A 71 -4.83 -6.96 2.98
CA PHE A 71 -4.01 -8.01 3.60
C PHE A 71 -3.02 -7.38 4.57
N ILE A 72 -2.85 -8.01 5.73
CA ILE A 72 -1.85 -7.59 6.72
C ILE A 72 -0.67 -8.56 6.63
N PHE A 73 0.56 -8.04 6.53
CA PHE A 73 1.75 -8.88 6.46
C PHE A 73 2.80 -8.44 7.48
N ASP A 74 3.49 -9.42 8.08
CA ASP A 74 4.57 -9.20 9.05
C ASP A 74 5.94 -9.15 8.40
N THR A 75 6.13 -9.92 7.34
CA THR A 75 7.45 -10.14 6.74
C THR A 75 7.40 -9.99 5.23
N GLU A 76 8.58 -9.77 4.65
CA GLU A 76 8.71 -9.70 3.19
C GLU A 76 8.30 -11.01 2.54
N GLU A 77 8.58 -12.14 3.20
CA GLU A 77 8.17 -13.45 2.70
C GLU A 77 6.65 -13.57 2.59
N GLN A 78 5.94 -13.08 3.60
CA GLN A 78 4.47 -13.08 3.57
C GLN A 78 3.96 -12.22 2.43
N LEU A 79 4.54 -11.02 2.26
CA LEU A 79 4.17 -10.13 1.17
C LEU A 79 4.38 -10.78 -0.18
N ARG A 80 5.55 -11.42 -0.39
CA ARG A 80 5.83 -12.13 -1.63
C ARG A 80 4.82 -13.25 -1.88
N GLY A 81 4.48 -14.00 -0.83
CA GLY A 81 3.50 -15.10 -0.94
C GLY A 81 2.13 -14.60 -1.37
N ILE A 82 1.69 -13.46 -0.82
CA ILE A 82 0.41 -12.85 -1.21
C ILE A 82 0.45 -12.45 -2.68
N LEU A 83 1.51 -11.77 -3.10
CA LEU A 83 1.66 -11.31 -4.48
C LEU A 83 1.76 -12.47 -5.46
N GLU A 84 2.44 -13.55 -5.08
CA GLU A 84 2.52 -14.75 -5.89
C GLU A 84 1.15 -15.39 -6.10
N THR A 85 0.29 -15.34 -5.09
CA THR A 85 -1.07 -15.87 -5.16
C THR A 85 -1.98 -14.98 -5.98
N ILE A 86 -1.92 -13.66 -5.74
CA ILE A 86 -2.78 -12.69 -6.42
C ILE A 86 -2.39 -12.49 -7.88
N LYS A 87 -1.09 -12.41 -8.15
CA LYS A 87 -0.55 -12.13 -9.48
C LYS A 87 -1.24 -10.92 -10.10
N PRO A 88 -1.03 -9.74 -9.55
CA PRO A 88 -1.75 -8.56 -10.03
C PRO A 88 -1.43 -8.22 -11.48
N ASP A 89 -2.42 -7.70 -12.17
CA ASP A 89 -2.21 -7.19 -13.53
C ASP A 89 -1.41 -5.89 -13.47
N VAL A 90 -1.67 -5.06 -12.46
CA VAL A 90 -0.97 -3.79 -12.28
C VAL A 90 -0.53 -3.66 -10.82
N PHE A 91 0.74 -3.34 -10.62
CA PHE A 91 1.29 -3.02 -9.31
C PHE A 91 1.63 -1.53 -9.33
N VAL A 92 0.92 -0.74 -8.53
CA VAL A 92 1.13 0.71 -8.48
C VAL A 92 2.06 1.06 -7.32
N ILE A 93 3.08 1.84 -7.60
CA ILE A 93 4.14 2.17 -6.65
C ILE A 93 4.40 3.67 -6.69
N GLY A 94 4.75 4.26 -5.54
CA GLY A 94 5.18 5.65 -5.50
C GLY A 94 6.45 5.86 -6.32
N SER A 95 6.54 6.98 -7.03
CA SER A 95 7.67 7.26 -7.92
C SER A 95 9.02 7.37 -7.19
N ASP A 96 9.01 7.61 -5.91
CA ASP A 96 10.23 7.63 -5.09
C ASP A 96 10.89 6.25 -4.96
N TYR A 97 10.24 5.18 -5.42
CA TYR A 97 10.79 3.82 -5.46
C TYR A 97 11.27 3.38 -6.84
N ILE A 98 11.35 4.30 -7.80
CA ILE A 98 11.61 3.93 -9.20
C ILE A 98 12.95 3.20 -9.39
N ASP A 99 13.97 3.56 -8.60
CA ASP A 99 15.30 2.95 -8.67
C ASP A 99 15.58 1.99 -7.52
N LYS A 100 14.55 1.60 -6.76
CA LYS A 100 14.70 0.72 -5.60
C LYS A 100 14.12 -0.65 -5.88
N PRO A 101 14.68 -1.71 -5.27
CA PRO A 101 14.09 -3.04 -5.38
C PRO A 101 12.68 -3.04 -4.82
N ILE A 102 11.77 -3.70 -5.53
CA ILE A 102 10.37 -3.80 -5.14
C ILE A 102 10.03 -5.25 -4.90
N ILE A 103 9.61 -5.54 -3.67
CA ILE A 103 9.29 -6.90 -3.28
C ILE A 103 8.06 -7.41 -4.04
N GLY A 104 8.22 -8.54 -4.72
CA GLY A 104 7.11 -9.18 -5.42
C GLY A 104 6.78 -8.59 -6.78
N ALA A 105 7.59 -7.65 -7.27
CA ALA A 105 7.36 -7.02 -8.58
C ALA A 105 7.29 -8.03 -9.72
N GLU A 106 8.04 -9.13 -9.61
CA GLU A 106 8.09 -10.15 -10.65
C GLU A 106 6.76 -10.89 -10.84
N PHE A 107 5.85 -10.80 -9.87
CA PHE A 107 4.54 -11.45 -9.96
C PHE A 107 3.48 -10.57 -10.62
N ALA A 108 3.79 -9.32 -10.88
CA ALA A 108 2.88 -8.39 -11.55
C ALA A 108 3.14 -8.39 -13.06
N LYS A 109 2.09 -8.22 -13.84
CA LYS A 109 2.24 -8.11 -15.30
C LYS A 109 2.80 -6.75 -15.69
N GLU A 110 2.46 -5.69 -14.94
CA GLU A 110 2.83 -4.33 -15.25
C GLU A 110 3.05 -3.55 -13.97
N ILE A 111 4.04 -2.66 -13.97
CA ILE A 111 4.31 -1.77 -12.84
C ILE A 111 4.06 -0.35 -13.29
N LYS A 112 3.29 0.40 -12.52
CA LYS A 112 3.02 1.82 -12.76
C LYS A 112 3.50 2.63 -11.58
N PHE A 113 4.20 3.72 -11.86
CA PHE A 113 4.69 4.63 -10.83
C PHE A 113 3.75 5.82 -10.69
N PHE A 114 3.39 6.12 -9.45
CA PHE A 114 2.52 7.24 -9.15
C PHE A 114 3.33 8.37 -8.51
N ASP A 115 3.28 9.57 -9.09
CA ASP A 115 3.96 10.73 -8.54
C ASP A 115 3.22 11.28 -7.34
N ARG A 116 3.93 11.41 -6.23
CA ARG A 116 3.39 12.07 -5.06
C ARG A 116 3.33 13.57 -5.33
N ILE A 117 2.13 14.10 -5.22
CA ILE A 117 1.91 15.53 -5.40
C ILE A 117 1.98 16.20 -4.04
N GLY A 118 2.77 17.29 -3.93
CA GLY A 118 2.84 18.08 -2.72
C GLY A 118 3.56 17.46 -1.54
N GLY A 119 4.24 16.33 -1.75
CA GLY A 119 5.00 15.67 -0.69
C GLY A 119 4.16 15.12 0.45
N PHE A 120 2.89 14.87 0.23
CA PHE A 120 2.01 14.29 1.26
C PHE A 120 2.47 12.91 1.67
N SER A 121 2.65 12.72 2.97
CA SER A 121 2.93 11.41 3.56
C SER A 121 2.50 11.44 5.02
N THR A 122 2.25 10.26 5.59
CA THR A 122 1.92 10.17 7.01
C THR A 122 3.07 10.66 7.86
N THR A 123 4.28 10.28 7.49
CA THR A 123 5.48 10.73 8.20
C THR A 123 5.62 12.25 8.19
N GLY A 124 5.44 12.86 7.02
CA GLY A 124 5.50 14.32 6.91
C GLY A 124 4.44 15.03 7.75
N LEU A 125 3.23 14.46 7.85
CA LEU A 125 2.16 15.05 8.67
C LEU A 125 2.43 14.93 10.16
N LEU A 126 3.08 13.85 10.58
CA LEU A 126 3.21 13.52 12.00
C LEU A 126 4.54 13.91 12.60
N ASP A 127 5.59 13.98 11.79
CA ASP A 127 6.96 14.22 12.24
C ASP A 127 7.40 15.66 12.04
N GLU A 128 6.57 16.47 11.45
CA GLU A 128 6.81 17.91 11.29
C GLU A 128 6.20 18.68 12.44
#